data_2df960d5c8dbcdcebd725589b803fc45
#
_entry.id   2df960d5c8dbcdcebd725589b803fc45
#
_cell.length_a   1.000
_cell.length_b   1.000
_cell.length_c   1.000
_cell.angle_alpha   90.00
_cell.angle_beta   90.00
_cell.angle_gamma   90.00
#
_symmetry.space_group_name_H-M   'P 1'
#
loop_
_entity.id
_entity.type
_entity.pdbx_description
1 polymer ?
#
loop_
_entity_poly.entity_id
_entity_poly.type
_entity_poly.pdbx_seq_one_letter_code
_entity_poly.pdbx_strand_id
1 'polypeptide(L)'
;SSNALLKNISLENIQSDAIDIDFGSLKFNKIICLDIRNDCLDISGAKTKGTQLTIDKSYDKGLSIGENSNVHIKDLVMKNSRLGVAVKDGSIAYLENIESINNDYDIALFNKKKEYEIPNLEIKNFSKKVKKILQSKNSKLTIDNQIISGQQSNAYINSVLY
;
A
#
# COMPACT_ATOMS: atom_id res chain seq x y z
N SER A 1 6.04 -20.91 7.05
CA SER A 1 5.68 -19.48 7.13
C SER A 1 6.27 -18.88 8.40
N SER A 2 6.92 -17.74 8.27
CA SER A 2 7.53 -17.03 9.39
C SER A 2 6.53 -16.03 10.00
N ASN A 3 6.61 -15.81 11.32
CA ASN A 3 5.82 -14.81 12.00
C ASN A 3 6.77 -13.75 12.58
N ALA A 4 6.60 -12.50 12.19
CA ALA A 4 7.39 -11.39 12.68
C ALA A 4 6.56 -10.47 13.59
N LEU A 5 7.17 -10.00 14.66
CA LEU A 5 6.63 -8.97 15.54
C LEU A 5 7.64 -7.84 15.66
N LEU A 6 7.27 -6.68 15.13
CA LEU A 6 8.07 -5.46 15.22
C LEU A 6 7.37 -4.50 16.19
N LYS A 7 8.10 -3.98 17.16
CA LYS A 7 7.53 -3.01 18.10
C LYS A 7 7.64 -1.59 17.56
N ASN A 8 8.81 -1.00 17.67
CA ASN A 8 9.08 0.36 17.19
C ASN A 8 10.34 0.34 16.32
N ILE A 9 10.17 0.51 15.03
CA ILE A 9 11.23 0.45 14.04
C ILE A 9 11.31 1.78 13.32
N SER A 10 12.52 2.31 13.17
CA SER A 10 12.82 3.45 12.32
C SER A 10 13.89 3.05 11.32
N LEU A 11 13.63 3.25 10.05
CA LEU A 11 14.47 2.88 8.92
C LEU A 11 14.71 4.11 8.06
N GLU A 12 15.97 4.40 7.80
CA GLU A 12 16.39 5.61 7.09
C GLU A 12 17.50 5.31 6.09
N ASN A 13 17.44 5.97 4.92
CA ASN A 13 18.46 5.88 3.87
C ASN A 13 18.71 4.45 3.37
N ILE A 14 17.65 3.67 3.18
CA ILE A 14 17.73 2.30 2.68
C ILE A 14 17.79 2.29 1.15
N GLN A 15 18.71 1.53 0.57
CA GLN A 15 18.94 1.49 -0.89
C GLN A 15 18.07 0.46 -1.64
N SER A 16 17.25 -0.31 -0.92
CA SER A 16 16.31 -1.31 -1.45
C SER A 16 14.96 -1.13 -0.76
N ASP A 17 14.12 -2.17 -0.70
CA ASP A 17 12.98 -2.21 0.20
C ASP A 17 13.46 -2.14 1.65
N ALA A 18 12.78 -1.35 2.46
CA ALA A 18 13.14 -1.23 3.86
C ALA A 18 12.69 -2.46 4.66
N ILE A 19 11.50 -2.97 4.36
CA ILE A 19 10.97 -4.23 4.91
C ILE A 19 10.26 -4.99 3.78
N ASP A 20 10.65 -6.23 3.59
CA ASP A 20 10.06 -7.15 2.63
C ASP A 20 9.55 -8.41 3.36
N ILE A 21 8.27 -8.73 3.19
CA ILE A 21 7.61 -9.86 3.83
C ILE A 21 6.98 -10.77 2.78
N ASP A 22 7.59 -11.94 2.60
CA ASP A 22 7.10 -12.99 1.74
C ASP A 22 6.51 -14.15 2.55
N PHE A 23 5.26 -14.51 2.27
CA PHE A 23 4.57 -15.70 2.78
C PHE A 23 4.66 -15.92 4.29
N GLY A 24 3.92 -15.13 5.05
CA GLY A 24 3.93 -15.28 6.49
C GLY A 24 2.96 -14.36 7.19
N SER A 25 3.35 -13.90 8.38
CA SER A 25 2.60 -12.85 9.07
C SER A 25 3.51 -11.81 9.70
N LEU A 26 3.06 -10.57 9.63
CA LEU A 26 3.70 -9.44 10.29
C LEU A 26 2.71 -8.77 11.25
N LYS A 27 3.14 -8.53 12.47
CA LYS A 27 2.47 -7.59 13.38
C LYS A 27 3.45 -6.49 13.75
N PHE A 28 2.98 -5.23 13.77
CA PHE A 28 3.82 -4.13 14.22
C PHE A 28 3.03 -3.06 14.97
N ASN A 29 3.69 -2.40 15.91
CA ASN A 29 3.14 -1.25 16.59
C ASN A 29 3.43 0.03 15.81
N LYS A 30 4.71 0.29 15.50
CA LYS A 30 5.12 1.50 14.80
C LYS A 30 6.30 1.24 13.88
N ILE A 31 6.13 1.62 12.63
CA ILE A 31 7.20 1.65 11.61
C ILE A 31 7.30 3.06 11.06
N ILE A 32 8.51 3.59 10.99
CA ILE A 32 8.83 4.85 10.33
C ILE A 32 9.87 4.58 9.25
N CYS A 33 9.56 4.99 8.04
CA CYS A 33 10.49 4.97 6.90
C CYS A 33 10.81 6.40 6.46
N LEU A 34 12.08 6.68 6.26
CA LEU A 34 12.58 7.96 5.77
C LEU A 34 13.63 7.73 4.67
N ASP A 35 13.41 8.29 3.49
CA ASP A 35 14.34 8.22 2.34
C ASP A 35 14.67 6.77 1.93
N ILE A 36 13.66 6.07 1.42
CA ILE A 36 13.75 4.67 0.99
C ILE A 36 13.78 4.61 -0.54
N ARG A 37 14.81 3.99 -1.09
CA ARG A 37 15.04 3.96 -2.55
C ARG A 37 14.03 3.11 -3.33
N ASN A 38 13.42 2.13 -2.70
CA ASN A 38 12.35 1.33 -3.28
C ASN A 38 11.09 1.42 -2.41
N ASP A 39 10.52 0.31 -1.94
CA ASP A 39 9.31 0.30 -1.11
C ASP A 39 9.66 0.41 0.39
N CYS A 40 8.86 1.15 1.18
CA CYS A 40 9.04 1.13 2.63
C CYS A 40 8.63 -0.23 3.21
N LEU A 41 7.46 -0.73 2.83
CA LEU A 41 6.95 -2.03 3.28
C LEU A 41 6.36 -2.75 2.07
N ASP A 42 7.00 -3.82 1.63
CA ASP A 42 6.50 -4.73 0.60
C ASP A 42 5.95 -6.02 1.24
N ILE A 43 4.72 -6.36 0.90
CA ILE A 43 3.98 -7.48 1.49
C ILE A 43 3.48 -8.35 0.35
N SER A 44 3.98 -9.57 0.26
CA SER A 44 3.62 -10.56 -0.75
C SER A 44 3.14 -11.85 -0.10
N GLY A 45 1.90 -12.25 -0.37
CA GLY A 45 1.32 -13.51 0.13
C GLY A 45 1.21 -13.59 1.66
N ALA A 46 1.13 -12.49 2.37
CA ALA A 46 1.25 -12.44 3.83
C ALA A 46 0.05 -11.79 4.52
N LYS A 47 -0.11 -12.10 5.81
CA LYS A 47 -1.10 -11.46 6.69
C LYS A 47 -0.41 -10.40 7.55
N THR A 48 -0.87 -9.15 7.48
CA THR A 48 -0.25 -8.05 8.22
C THR A 48 -1.27 -7.28 9.06
N LYS A 49 -0.90 -7.03 10.31
CA LYS A 49 -1.60 -6.11 11.21
C LYS A 49 -0.64 -5.06 11.75
N GLY A 50 -0.93 -3.78 11.49
CA GLY A 50 -0.14 -2.65 11.95
C GLY A 50 -0.96 -1.59 12.67
N THR A 51 -0.35 -0.91 13.63
CA THR A 51 -0.99 0.22 14.31
C THR A 51 -0.60 1.54 13.66
N GLN A 52 0.69 1.81 13.47
CA GLN A 52 1.17 3.06 12.87
C GLN A 52 2.22 2.80 11.81
N LEU A 53 2.03 3.33 10.61
CA LEU A 53 3.02 3.34 9.53
C LEU A 53 3.19 4.77 9.02
N THR A 54 4.38 5.31 9.17
CA THR A 54 4.75 6.63 8.66
C THR A 54 5.81 6.49 7.59
N ILE A 55 5.53 7.03 6.41
CA ILE A 55 6.40 6.96 5.25
C ILE A 55 6.66 8.38 4.77
N ASP A 56 7.91 8.76 4.73
CA ASP A 56 8.35 10.01 4.13
C ASP A 56 9.44 9.72 3.11
N LYS A 57 9.11 9.97 1.84
CA LYS A 57 10.01 9.83 0.70
C LYS A 57 10.40 8.38 0.40
N SER A 58 9.46 7.62 -0.15
CA SER A 58 9.70 6.38 -0.86
C SER A 58 9.77 6.65 -2.37
N TYR A 59 10.83 6.20 -3.03
CA TYR A 59 11.04 6.49 -4.45
C TYR A 59 10.24 5.58 -5.39
N ASP A 60 9.73 4.48 -4.88
CA ASP A 60 8.75 3.66 -5.59
C ASP A 60 7.42 3.65 -4.83
N LYS A 61 7.15 2.72 -3.96
CA LYS A 61 5.88 2.66 -3.21
C LYS A 61 6.12 2.81 -1.71
N GLY A 62 5.29 3.57 -1.05
CA GLY A 62 5.31 3.61 0.40
C GLY A 62 4.91 2.25 0.98
N LEU A 63 3.72 1.78 0.63
CA LEU A 63 3.16 0.50 1.03
C LEU A 63 2.77 -0.29 -0.22
N SER A 64 3.36 -1.44 -0.44
CA SER A 64 3.09 -2.37 -1.53
C SER A 64 2.45 -3.64 -0.99
N ILE A 65 1.27 -4.00 -1.48
CA ILE A 65 0.48 -5.16 -1.03
C ILE A 65 0.12 -5.99 -2.25
N GLY A 66 0.59 -7.23 -2.31
CA GLY A 66 0.38 -8.10 -3.46
C GLY A 66 0.19 -9.57 -3.10
N GLU A 67 -0.12 -10.37 -4.12
CA GLU A 67 -0.14 -11.84 -4.06
C GLU A 67 -1.05 -12.44 -2.98
N ASN A 68 -2.34 -12.05 -3.01
CA ASN A 68 -3.34 -12.52 -2.05
C ASN A 68 -3.03 -12.17 -0.58
N SER A 69 -2.33 -11.07 -0.34
CA SER A 69 -2.09 -10.58 1.01
C SER A 69 -3.36 -10.07 1.67
N ASN A 70 -3.40 -10.12 2.99
CA ASN A 70 -4.47 -9.56 3.81
C ASN A 70 -3.86 -8.59 4.83
N VAL A 71 -4.20 -7.30 4.70
CA VAL A 71 -3.53 -6.23 5.45
C VAL A 71 -4.54 -5.34 6.16
N HIS A 72 -4.26 -5.06 7.43
CA HIS A 72 -5.00 -4.08 8.21
C HIS A 72 -4.01 -3.14 8.91
N ILE A 73 -4.07 -1.84 8.61
CA ILE A 73 -3.25 -0.79 9.24
C ILE A 73 -4.17 0.33 9.71
N LYS A 74 -3.99 0.77 10.97
CA LYS A 74 -4.86 1.79 11.58
C LYS A 74 -4.51 3.21 11.22
N ASP A 75 -3.24 3.60 11.38
CA ASP A 75 -2.80 4.97 11.16
C ASP A 75 -1.70 4.97 10.10
N LEU A 76 -1.99 5.52 8.94
CA LEU A 76 -1.09 5.52 7.79
C LEU A 76 -0.81 6.95 7.34
N VAL A 77 0.45 7.36 7.44
CA VAL A 77 0.95 8.64 6.93
C VAL A 77 1.88 8.38 5.77
N MET A 78 1.59 8.98 4.61
CA MET A 78 2.38 8.83 3.38
C MET A 78 2.71 10.20 2.82
N LYS A 79 4.00 10.53 2.75
CA LYS A 79 4.48 11.84 2.30
C LYS A 79 5.57 11.72 1.25
N ASN A 80 5.59 12.68 0.31
CA ASN A 80 6.70 12.92 -0.62
C ASN A 80 7.15 11.68 -1.41
N SER A 81 6.26 10.73 -1.65
CA SER A 81 6.55 9.46 -2.30
C SER A 81 6.01 9.44 -3.73
N ARG A 82 6.57 8.60 -4.58
CA ARG A 82 6.05 8.38 -5.92
C ARG A 82 4.63 7.80 -5.86
N LEU A 83 4.43 6.77 -5.06
CA LEU A 83 3.13 6.15 -4.83
C LEU A 83 2.94 5.88 -3.33
N GLY A 84 1.86 6.36 -2.75
CA GLY A 84 1.55 6.12 -1.34
C GLY A 84 1.30 4.65 -1.05
N VAL A 85 0.23 4.08 -1.60
CA VAL A 85 -0.11 2.67 -1.43
C VAL A 85 -0.51 2.01 -2.75
N ALA A 86 0.00 0.80 -2.99
CA ALA A 86 -0.42 -0.10 -4.04
C ALA A 86 -1.08 -1.36 -3.47
N VAL A 87 -2.26 -1.71 -3.95
CA VAL A 87 -2.93 -2.98 -3.63
C VAL A 87 -3.13 -3.76 -4.93
N LYS A 88 -2.56 -4.95 -5.00
CA LYS A 88 -2.39 -5.71 -6.24
C LYS A 88 -2.81 -7.16 -6.06
N ASP A 89 -3.09 -7.84 -7.18
CA ASP A 89 -3.02 -9.31 -7.30
C ASP A 89 -3.81 -10.05 -6.21
N GLY A 90 -5.11 -9.89 -6.18
CA GLY A 90 -6.02 -10.60 -5.29
C GLY A 90 -5.96 -10.17 -3.82
N SER A 91 -5.16 -9.16 -3.50
CA SER A 91 -4.98 -8.73 -2.11
C SER A 91 -6.19 -7.97 -1.58
N ILE A 92 -6.39 -8.07 -0.27
CA ILE A 92 -7.43 -7.37 0.47
C ILE A 92 -6.77 -6.49 1.52
N ALA A 93 -7.05 -5.20 1.49
CA ALA A 93 -6.53 -4.25 2.45
C ALA A 93 -7.65 -3.43 3.09
N TYR A 94 -7.54 -3.24 4.39
CA TYR A 94 -8.34 -2.33 5.18
C TYR A 94 -7.41 -1.33 5.86
N LEU A 95 -7.52 -0.06 5.48
CA LEU A 95 -6.66 1.02 5.95
C LEU A 95 -7.51 2.10 6.62
N GLU A 96 -7.07 2.56 7.79
CA GLU A 96 -7.78 3.58 8.57
C GLU A 96 -6.89 4.80 8.77
N ASN A 97 -7.52 5.95 8.93
CA ASN A 97 -6.87 7.23 9.24
C ASN A 97 -5.68 7.53 8.33
N ILE A 98 -5.97 7.73 7.05
CA ILE A 98 -4.95 8.03 6.05
C ILE A 98 -4.68 9.52 5.97
N GLU A 99 -3.42 9.90 6.13
CA GLU A 99 -2.86 11.19 5.78
C GLU A 99 -1.94 11.01 4.55
N SER A 100 -2.25 11.67 3.45
CA SER A 100 -1.49 11.61 2.21
C SER A 100 -1.12 13.01 1.75
N ILE A 101 0.19 13.29 1.69
CA ILE A 101 0.72 14.63 1.40
C ILE A 101 1.79 14.54 0.32
N ASN A 102 1.61 15.31 -0.75
CA ASN A 102 2.62 15.55 -1.77
C ASN A 102 3.21 14.26 -2.41
N ASN A 103 2.36 13.23 -2.59
CA ASN A 103 2.72 12.06 -3.37
C ASN A 103 2.37 12.28 -4.85
N ASP A 104 3.08 11.63 -5.78
CA ASP A 104 2.71 11.69 -7.20
C ASP A 104 1.37 11.00 -7.42
N TYR A 105 1.17 9.82 -6.76
CA TYR A 105 -0.11 9.13 -6.66
C TYR A 105 -0.37 8.74 -5.21
N ASP A 106 -1.62 8.84 -4.77
CA ASP A 106 -2.00 8.43 -3.40
C ASP A 106 -2.24 6.91 -3.33
N ILE A 107 -2.96 6.37 -4.32
CA ILE A 107 -3.42 4.98 -4.36
C ILE A 107 -3.23 4.42 -5.77
N ALA A 108 -2.79 3.17 -5.87
CA ALA A 108 -2.91 2.34 -7.06
C ALA A 108 -3.59 1.02 -6.70
N LEU A 109 -4.59 0.61 -7.49
CA LEU A 109 -5.37 -0.60 -7.29
C LEU A 109 -5.55 -1.34 -8.61
N PHE A 110 -4.84 -2.46 -8.80
CA PHE A 110 -4.74 -3.12 -10.10
C PHE A 110 -4.17 -4.54 -10.00
N ASN A 111 -4.26 -5.32 -11.08
CA ASN A 111 -3.52 -6.59 -11.21
C ASN A 111 -2.23 -6.37 -12.02
N LYS A 112 -1.11 -6.69 -11.40
CA LYS A 112 0.19 -6.83 -12.07
C LYS A 112 0.30 -8.21 -12.75
N LYS A 113 -0.22 -9.23 -12.09
CA LYS A 113 -0.22 -10.63 -12.52
C LYS A 113 -1.65 -11.07 -12.84
N LYS A 114 -1.85 -11.63 -14.04
CA LYS A 114 -3.19 -11.94 -14.58
C LYS A 114 -3.87 -13.13 -13.89
N GLU A 115 -3.10 -14.00 -13.28
CA GLU A 115 -3.57 -15.22 -12.60
C GLU A 115 -4.25 -14.96 -11.26
N TYR A 116 -4.11 -13.77 -10.71
CA TYR A 116 -4.73 -13.41 -9.43
C TYR A 116 -6.13 -12.81 -9.59
N GLU A 117 -6.95 -13.00 -8.57
CA GLU A 117 -8.24 -12.32 -8.45
C GLU A 117 -8.08 -10.80 -8.35
N ILE A 118 -9.18 -10.08 -8.42
CA ILE A 118 -9.18 -8.62 -8.33
C ILE A 118 -8.80 -8.15 -6.93
N PRO A 119 -8.00 -7.08 -6.80
CA PRO A 119 -7.69 -6.49 -5.50
C PRO A 119 -8.90 -5.72 -4.93
N ASN A 120 -8.94 -5.67 -3.60
CA ASN A 120 -9.98 -4.99 -2.84
C ASN A 120 -9.34 -4.08 -1.78
N LEU A 121 -9.67 -2.81 -1.79
CA LEU A 121 -9.21 -1.83 -0.81
C LEU A 121 -10.39 -1.10 -0.18
N GLU A 122 -10.48 -1.16 1.12
CA GLU A 122 -11.40 -0.36 1.91
C GLU A 122 -10.60 0.63 2.77
N ILE A 123 -10.98 1.90 2.70
CA ILE A 123 -10.36 2.97 3.47
C ILE A 123 -11.43 3.65 4.33
N LYS A 124 -11.11 3.84 5.60
CA LYS A 124 -11.90 4.62 6.53
C LYS A 124 -11.11 5.84 6.97
N ASN A 125 -11.75 7.00 6.90
CA ASN A 125 -11.18 8.28 7.30
C ASN A 125 -9.99 8.73 6.43
N PHE A 126 -10.32 9.06 5.17
CA PHE A 126 -9.40 9.67 4.22
C PHE A 126 -9.91 11.05 3.81
N SER A 127 -9.51 12.08 4.53
CA SER A 127 -10.06 13.44 4.42
C SER A 127 -9.57 14.25 3.21
N LYS A 128 -8.54 13.80 2.51
CA LYS A 128 -8.00 14.51 1.33
C LYS A 128 -9.08 14.67 0.25
N LYS A 129 -9.36 15.92 -0.15
CA LYS A 129 -10.41 16.24 -1.14
C LYS A 129 -10.08 15.72 -2.53
N VAL A 130 -8.93 16.10 -3.06
CA VAL A 130 -8.46 15.66 -4.38
C VAL A 130 -7.48 14.52 -4.22
N LYS A 131 -7.91 13.33 -4.60
CA LYS A 131 -7.11 12.10 -4.50
C LYS A 131 -6.57 11.73 -5.88
N LYS A 132 -5.28 11.45 -5.97
CA LYS A 132 -4.62 10.96 -7.19
C LYS A 132 -4.64 9.44 -7.19
N ILE A 133 -5.60 8.85 -7.87
CA ILE A 133 -5.88 7.41 -7.85
C ILE A 133 -5.65 6.80 -9.23
N LEU A 134 -4.88 5.72 -9.28
CA LEU A 134 -4.80 4.79 -10.40
C LEU A 134 -5.62 3.56 -10.05
N GLN A 135 -6.76 3.35 -10.70
CA GLN A 135 -7.67 2.25 -10.38
C GLN A 135 -8.12 1.50 -11.62
N SER A 136 -7.89 0.20 -11.64
CA SER A 136 -8.38 -0.65 -12.73
C SER A 136 -9.89 -0.85 -12.67
N LYS A 137 -10.50 -1.01 -13.85
CA LYS A 137 -11.95 -1.20 -14.00
C LYS A 137 -12.50 -2.39 -13.19
N ASN A 138 -11.70 -3.41 -12.99
CA ASN A 138 -12.12 -4.65 -12.32
C ASN A 138 -11.75 -4.70 -10.83
N SER A 139 -11.16 -3.63 -10.26
CA SER A 139 -10.81 -3.58 -8.85
C SER A 139 -11.95 -3.02 -7.99
N LYS A 140 -11.90 -3.29 -6.68
CA LYS A 140 -12.88 -2.77 -5.71
C LYS A 140 -12.23 -1.77 -4.77
N LEU A 141 -12.69 -0.52 -4.82
CA LEU A 141 -12.26 0.55 -3.92
C LEU A 141 -13.47 1.15 -3.20
N THR A 142 -13.40 1.18 -1.88
CA THR A 142 -14.38 1.87 -1.04
C THR A 142 -13.64 2.86 -0.15
N ILE A 143 -14.06 4.12 -0.17
CA ILE A 143 -13.51 5.20 0.65
C ILE A 143 -14.66 5.83 1.43
N ASP A 144 -14.58 5.83 2.76
CA ASP A 144 -15.60 6.40 3.65
C ASP A 144 -17.03 5.93 3.29
N ASN A 145 -17.19 4.61 3.10
CA ASN A 145 -18.41 3.93 2.68
C ASN A 145 -18.91 4.27 1.26
N GLN A 146 -18.13 4.98 0.46
CA GLN A 146 -18.46 5.29 -0.93
C GLN A 146 -17.67 4.38 -1.87
N ILE A 147 -18.36 3.72 -2.80
CA ILE A 147 -17.75 2.90 -3.84
C ILE A 147 -17.17 3.81 -4.92
N ILE A 148 -15.89 3.63 -5.22
CA ILE A 148 -15.18 4.34 -6.28
C ILE A 148 -14.98 3.38 -7.45
N SER A 149 -15.44 3.78 -8.64
CA SER A 149 -15.28 2.96 -9.84
C SER A 149 -13.99 3.26 -10.57
N GLY A 150 -13.24 2.21 -10.89
CA GLY A 150 -12.01 2.31 -11.68
C GLY A 150 -12.27 2.64 -13.15
N GLN A 151 -11.37 3.38 -13.76
CA GLN A 151 -11.48 3.84 -15.15
C GLN A 151 -10.36 3.31 -16.05
N GLN A 152 -9.23 2.87 -15.49
CA GLN A 152 -8.08 2.46 -16.26
C GLN A 152 -8.05 0.95 -16.52
N SER A 153 -7.25 0.54 -17.50
CA SER A 153 -6.88 -0.87 -17.67
C SER A 153 -5.67 -1.22 -16.78
N ASN A 154 -5.53 -2.50 -16.43
CA ASN A 154 -4.33 -2.97 -15.74
C ASN A 154 -3.06 -2.68 -16.57
N ALA A 155 -3.12 -2.82 -17.89
CA ALA A 155 -1.99 -2.54 -18.78
C ALA A 155 -1.54 -1.08 -18.70
N TYR A 156 -2.49 -0.13 -18.69
CA TYR A 156 -2.18 1.28 -18.51
C TYR A 156 -1.51 1.56 -17.17
N ILE A 157 -2.07 1.05 -16.08
CA ILE A 157 -1.50 1.27 -14.74
C ILE A 157 -0.10 0.68 -14.65
N ASN A 158 0.11 -0.53 -15.17
CA ASN A 158 1.44 -1.14 -15.23
C ASN A 158 2.43 -0.27 -16.02
N SER A 159 2.02 0.31 -17.14
CA SER A 159 2.90 1.18 -17.95
C SER A 159 3.26 2.51 -17.26
N VAL A 160 2.44 2.97 -16.33
CA VAL A 160 2.71 4.18 -15.52
C VAL A 160 3.67 3.87 -14.36
N LEU A 161 3.53 2.68 -13.75
CA LEU A 161 4.24 2.35 -12.51
C LEU A 161 5.55 1.58 -12.73
N TYR A 162 5.72 0.89 -13.86
CA TYR A 162 6.89 0.05 -14.20
C TYR A 162 7.42 0.36 -15.59
#